data_e930c6592c5506f042fc71e4aa098d7c
#
_entry.id   e930c6592c5506f042fc71e4aa098d7c
#
_cell.length_a   1.000
_cell.length_b   1.000
_cell.length_c   1.000
_cell.angle_alpha   90.00
_cell.angle_beta   90.00
_cell.angle_gamma   90.00
#
_symmetry.space_group_name_H-M   'P 1'
#
loop_
_entity.id
_entity.type
_entity.pdbx_description
1 polymer ?
#
loop_
_entity_poly.entity_id
_entity_poly.type
_entity_poly.pdbx_seq_one_letter_code
_entity_poly.pdbx_strand_id
1 'polypeptide(L)'
;MKKRVLSLALCLVLVVGLFSGLTVNASAGRLDDLKKEIAEKLIKEKIEQLKEEFEIPDLDTDAILSSFTNAATSGDFGVNSCLHWEVKGSLLGGQTLTISGTGAMPDFDFPNGNLAPWWNYEALGMLTSFGNFKLEGELKKVVIKDGVTNVGNYALFFLPAATQVTLPDSVTSIGRYGIAMCSALTGLSIPKGVTGIGDFGLAGNGLTAVTLPDGLQSLGRGAFDSCASLTNTTLPAAITAVPGKCFADCTKLLNVKYAGTVTAIGDLAFESCKALTAAPIPETVTAIGASAFTGCTALTDVTIPAGVSTIPEDCFRGCTALADIDLPGTVTHVGYNAFTGCAALKDVRCYGAAPAVEPGNSEAHSFEPATVTVHYNPVMNWTLDADGKWQGYTVSDKGACLHTDYGTTERTVPATCGKAGRVDTICGNCGEVISTRELPPTGAHDWGNGVVTTAPTETTPGVRTYTCTVCGDIREETIPATGAHDYRFTKTVAPTCTDGGYDLYTCSGCGATERRNLTDAAGHKWDGGTVTTAPTETTPGVRTFTCTVCGQT
;
A
#
# COMPACT_ATOMS: atom_id res chain seq x y z
N MET A 1 -10.25 17.90 19.17
CA MET A 1 -10.07 16.45 19.12
C MET A 1 -8.78 16.01 18.41
N LYS A 2 -8.45 16.47 17.18
CA LYS A 2 -7.21 16.07 16.46
C LYS A 2 -5.90 16.34 17.23
N LYS A 3 -5.78 17.46 17.97
CA LYS A 3 -4.59 17.75 18.80
C LYS A 3 -4.47 16.83 20.02
N ARG A 4 -5.59 16.36 20.60
CA ARG A 4 -5.56 15.45 21.76
C ARG A 4 -5.19 14.01 21.38
N VAL A 5 -5.64 13.53 20.22
CA VAL A 5 -5.29 12.19 19.70
C VAL A 5 -3.82 12.14 19.28
N LEU A 6 -3.32 13.20 18.62
CA LEU A 6 -1.90 13.31 18.27
C LEU A 6 -1.02 13.42 19.53
N SER A 7 -1.49 14.12 20.58
CA SER A 7 -0.82 14.23 21.87
C SER A 7 -0.80 12.89 22.62
N LEU A 8 -1.89 12.11 22.60
CA LEU A 8 -1.92 10.78 23.23
C LEU A 8 -0.99 9.78 22.53
N ALA A 9 -0.97 9.78 21.19
CA ALA A 9 -0.04 8.98 20.43
C ALA A 9 1.43 9.40 20.68
N LEU A 10 1.70 10.70 20.78
CA LEU A 10 3.03 11.23 21.11
C LEU A 10 3.43 10.91 22.55
N CYS A 11 2.49 10.94 23.50
CA CYS A 11 2.74 10.57 24.90
C CYS A 11 2.99 9.07 25.07
N LEU A 12 2.21 8.20 24.42
CA LEU A 12 2.49 6.78 24.37
C LEU A 12 3.88 6.53 23.76
N VAL A 13 4.23 7.21 22.69
CA VAL A 13 5.52 7.14 22.00
C VAL A 13 6.69 7.46 22.93
N LEU A 14 6.60 8.45 23.80
CA LEU A 14 7.68 8.88 24.71
C LEU A 14 7.89 7.93 25.91
N VAL A 15 6.83 7.27 26.42
CA VAL A 15 6.90 6.38 27.59
C VAL A 15 7.71 5.11 27.31
N VAL A 16 7.61 4.55 26.13
CA VAL A 16 8.20 3.25 25.79
C VAL A 16 9.64 3.35 25.25
N GLY A 17 10.06 4.50 24.75
CA GLY A 17 11.46 4.72 24.30
C GLY A 17 12.54 4.45 25.37
N LEU A 18 12.14 4.26 26.63
CA LEU A 18 13.07 4.01 27.76
C LEU A 18 13.31 2.52 28.08
N PHE A 19 12.55 1.59 27.48
CA PHE A 19 12.50 0.19 27.95
C PHE A 19 13.11 -0.85 27.02
N SER A 20 13.58 -0.44 25.90
CA SER A 20 14.10 -1.31 24.87
C SER A 20 15.39 -2.09 25.19
N GLY A 21 15.91 -1.95 26.40
CA GLY A 21 17.08 -2.70 26.87
C GLY A 21 16.81 -3.90 27.79
N LEU A 22 15.55 -4.19 28.11
CA LEU A 22 15.21 -5.16 29.16
C LEU A 22 14.31 -6.29 28.65
N THR A 23 14.77 -7.05 27.65
CA THR A 23 14.09 -8.32 27.30
C THR A 23 14.50 -9.41 28.28
N VAL A 24 13.49 -9.97 28.93
CA VAL A 24 13.60 -11.03 29.91
C VAL A 24 13.30 -12.35 29.23
N ASN A 25 14.30 -13.23 29.17
CA ASN A 25 14.13 -14.62 28.75
C ASN A 25 13.58 -15.44 29.93
N ALA A 26 12.47 -16.15 29.73
CA ALA A 26 11.69 -16.85 30.76
C ALA A 26 12.38 -18.04 31.44
N SER A 27 13.70 -18.14 31.46
CA SER A 27 14.42 -19.29 32.04
C SER A 27 15.36 -18.97 33.21
N ALA A 28 15.39 -17.75 33.72
CA ALA A 28 16.35 -17.33 34.76
C ALA A 28 15.73 -16.67 36.01
N GLY A 29 14.58 -17.14 36.49
CA GLY A 29 14.00 -16.92 37.83
C GLY A 29 14.14 -15.49 38.41
N ARG A 30 14.85 -15.34 39.50
CA ARG A 30 14.92 -14.15 40.36
C ARG A 30 15.51 -12.87 39.71
N LEU A 31 16.32 -13.00 38.67
CA LEU A 31 16.92 -11.85 37.97
C LEU A 31 15.91 -11.20 37.00
N ASP A 32 15.00 -11.99 36.50
CA ASP A 32 13.98 -11.55 35.56
C ASP A 32 12.85 -10.81 36.27
N ASP A 33 12.47 -11.24 37.48
CA ASP A 33 11.51 -10.54 38.32
C ASP A 33 12.04 -9.15 38.74
N LEU A 34 13.32 -9.04 39.09
CA LEU A 34 13.95 -7.77 39.46
C LEU A 34 14.02 -6.80 38.25
N LYS A 35 14.35 -7.31 37.06
CA LYS A 35 14.34 -6.50 35.84
C LYS A 35 12.95 -6.00 35.50
N LYS A 36 11.93 -6.85 35.66
CA LYS A 36 10.54 -6.50 35.45
C LYS A 36 10.10 -5.39 36.43
N GLU A 37 10.43 -5.53 37.70
CA GLU A 37 10.09 -4.53 38.75
C GLU A 37 10.77 -3.17 38.48
N ILE A 38 12.06 -3.18 38.06
CA ILE A 38 12.78 -1.97 37.68
C ILE A 38 12.13 -1.34 36.44
N ALA A 39 11.76 -2.16 35.45
CA ALA A 39 11.08 -1.71 34.25
C ALA A 39 9.75 -1.03 34.57
N GLU A 40 8.89 -1.67 35.35
CA GLU A 40 7.59 -1.14 35.77
C GLU A 40 7.73 0.19 36.50
N LYS A 41 8.71 0.31 37.38
CA LYS A 41 8.97 1.54 38.15
C LYS A 41 9.36 2.70 37.22
N LEU A 42 10.28 2.45 36.30
CA LEU A 42 10.74 3.47 35.34
C LEU A 42 9.62 3.90 34.38
N ILE A 43 8.74 2.96 33.93
CA ILE A 43 7.57 3.28 33.09
C ILE A 43 6.62 4.21 33.88
N LYS A 44 6.31 3.87 35.12
CA LYS A 44 5.46 4.70 35.98
C LYS A 44 6.00 6.12 36.14
N GLU A 45 7.29 6.24 36.47
CA GLU A 45 7.95 7.54 36.61
C GLU A 45 7.87 8.38 35.31
N LYS A 46 8.02 7.71 34.17
CA LYS A 46 7.94 8.41 32.87
C LYS A 46 6.52 8.78 32.46
N ILE A 47 5.53 7.94 32.74
CA ILE A 47 4.11 8.27 32.52
C ILE A 47 3.72 9.48 33.36
N GLU A 48 4.11 9.53 34.66
CA GLU A 48 3.82 10.66 35.52
C GLU A 48 4.50 11.95 35.02
N GLN A 49 5.77 11.87 34.59
CA GLN A 49 6.45 13.00 33.95
C GLN A 49 5.70 13.52 32.72
N LEU A 50 5.14 12.62 31.90
CA LEU A 50 4.39 13.00 30.70
C LEU A 50 3.01 13.58 31.03
N LYS A 51 2.36 13.14 32.11
CA LYS A 51 1.12 13.77 32.63
C LYS A 51 1.35 15.23 32.97
N GLU A 52 2.49 15.53 33.59
CA GLU A 52 2.87 16.91 33.95
C GLU A 52 3.26 17.72 32.72
N GLU A 53 4.12 17.17 31.84
CA GLU A 53 4.66 17.86 30.67
C GLU A 53 3.57 18.23 29.65
N PHE A 54 2.55 17.33 29.48
CA PHE A 54 1.49 17.50 28.49
C PHE A 54 0.12 17.87 29.08
N GLU A 55 0.04 18.15 30.39
CA GLU A 55 -1.20 18.52 31.09
C GLU A 55 -2.35 17.51 30.87
N ILE A 56 -2.08 16.19 30.97
CA ILE A 56 -3.05 15.12 30.80
C ILE A 56 -3.26 14.37 32.13
N PRO A 57 -4.01 14.95 33.09
CA PRO A 57 -4.15 14.36 34.43
C PRO A 57 -4.91 13.03 34.45
N ASP A 58 -5.81 12.83 33.46
CA ASP A 58 -6.70 11.65 33.40
C ASP A 58 -6.07 10.43 32.68
N LEU A 59 -4.77 10.45 32.41
CA LEU A 59 -4.08 9.32 31.78
C LEU A 59 -3.98 8.15 32.77
N ASP A 60 -4.62 7.01 32.44
CA ASP A 60 -4.63 5.82 33.30
C ASP A 60 -3.27 5.10 33.23
N THR A 61 -2.43 5.38 34.24
CA THR A 61 -1.08 4.82 34.37
C THR A 61 -1.09 3.30 34.52
N ASP A 62 -2.05 2.75 35.26
CA ASP A 62 -2.09 1.32 35.52
C ASP A 62 -2.63 0.54 34.33
N ALA A 63 -3.60 1.08 33.59
CA ALA A 63 -4.05 0.49 32.32
C ALA A 63 -2.92 0.46 31.28
N ILE A 64 -2.16 1.55 31.14
CA ILE A 64 -1.01 1.62 30.25
C ILE A 64 0.06 0.60 30.69
N LEU A 65 0.43 0.58 31.96
CA LEU A 65 1.43 -0.34 32.48
C LEU A 65 1.03 -1.80 32.28
N SER A 66 -0.25 -2.14 32.54
CA SER A 66 -0.75 -3.50 32.33
C SER A 66 -0.68 -3.95 30.88
N SER A 67 -0.87 -3.03 29.94
CA SER A 67 -0.74 -3.33 28.50
C SER A 67 0.71 -3.70 28.11
N PHE A 68 1.70 -3.14 28.81
CA PHE A 68 3.12 -3.43 28.54
C PHE A 68 3.63 -4.70 29.23
N THR A 69 3.21 -4.95 30.46
CA THR A 69 3.72 -6.07 31.25
C THR A 69 3.14 -7.42 30.84
N ASN A 70 1.99 -7.42 30.15
CA ASN A 70 1.24 -8.62 29.74
C ASN A 70 1.17 -8.78 28.22
N ALA A 71 2.10 -8.19 27.46
CA ALA A 71 2.10 -8.34 26.00
C ALA A 71 2.24 -9.81 25.61
N ALA A 72 1.12 -10.43 25.24
CA ALA A 72 1.11 -11.78 24.70
C ALA A 72 1.80 -11.80 23.33
N THR A 73 2.60 -12.82 23.07
CA THR A 73 3.22 -13.07 21.74
C THR A 73 2.35 -13.95 20.86
N SER A 74 1.23 -14.44 21.38
CA SER A 74 0.25 -15.25 20.65
C SER A 74 -1.09 -15.23 21.38
N GLY A 75 -2.16 -15.55 20.66
CA GLY A 75 -3.50 -15.66 21.23
C GLY A 75 -4.55 -15.98 20.19
N ASP A 76 -5.73 -16.34 20.68
CA ASP A 76 -6.89 -16.60 19.85
C ASP A 76 -7.78 -15.36 19.77
N PHE A 77 -8.43 -15.16 18.64
CA PHE A 77 -9.30 -14.02 18.37
C PHE A 77 -10.36 -14.36 17.30
N GLY A 78 -11.24 -13.40 17.01
CA GLY A 78 -12.33 -13.61 16.07
C GLY A 78 -13.55 -14.26 16.69
N VAL A 79 -14.56 -14.52 15.88
CA VAL A 79 -15.80 -15.15 16.34
C VAL A 79 -15.52 -16.58 16.81
N ASN A 80 -15.88 -16.89 18.06
CA ASN A 80 -15.60 -18.18 18.71
C ASN A 80 -14.11 -18.56 18.72
N SER A 81 -13.19 -17.58 18.76
CA SER A 81 -11.73 -17.80 18.76
C SER A 81 -11.25 -18.68 17.59
N CYS A 82 -11.87 -18.50 16.41
CA CYS A 82 -11.57 -19.30 15.22
C CYS A 82 -10.24 -18.91 14.54
N LEU A 83 -9.66 -17.80 14.92
CA LEU A 83 -8.39 -17.31 14.42
C LEU A 83 -7.34 -17.30 15.52
N HIS A 84 -6.10 -17.51 15.13
CA HIS A 84 -4.93 -17.50 16.00
C HIS A 84 -3.87 -16.57 15.45
N TRP A 85 -3.28 -15.75 16.32
CA TRP A 85 -2.12 -14.93 15.96
C TRP A 85 -0.92 -15.33 16.79
N GLU A 86 0.25 -15.23 16.18
CA GLU A 86 1.53 -15.55 16.83
C GLU A 86 2.64 -14.66 16.27
N VAL A 87 3.46 -14.11 17.16
CA VAL A 87 4.68 -13.39 16.79
C VAL A 87 5.89 -14.25 17.14
N LYS A 88 6.71 -14.55 16.12
CA LYS A 88 7.97 -15.28 16.26
C LYS A 88 9.09 -14.52 15.57
N GLY A 89 10.30 -14.66 16.09
CA GLY A 89 11.51 -14.11 15.50
C GLY A 89 12.62 -13.94 16.51
N SER A 90 13.76 -13.44 16.06
CA SER A 90 14.90 -13.12 16.91
C SER A 90 15.07 -11.61 17.00
N LEU A 91 15.63 -11.16 18.10
CA LEU A 91 16.01 -9.76 18.34
C LEU A 91 16.95 -9.19 17.27
N LEU A 92 17.67 -10.03 16.54
CA LEU A 92 18.67 -9.65 15.52
C LEU A 92 18.17 -9.79 14.08
N GLY A 93 17.06 -10.52 13.83
CA GLY A 93 16.59 -10.87 12.48
C GLY A 93 15.23 -10.29 12.09
N GLY A 94 14.58 -9.54 13.00
CA GLY A 94 13.20 -9.09 12.82
C GLY A 94 12.17 -10.16 13.20
N GLN A 95 10.92 -9.74 13.38
CA GLN A 95 9.84 -10.59 13.83
C GLN A 95 8.82 -10.83 12.74
N THR A 96 8.15 -11.96 12.84
CA THR A 96 7.07 -12.37 11.93
C THR A 96 5.78 -12.52 12.73
N LEU A 97 4.77 -11.75 12.34
CA LEU A 97 3.38 -11.99 12.75
C LEU A 97 2.77 -13.04 11.82
N THR A 98 2.27 -14.11 12.39
CA THR A 98 1.50 -15.13 11.67
C THR A 98 0.05 -15.10 12.15
N ILE A 99 -0.89 -15.01 11.21
CA ILE A 99 -2.33 -15.11 11.48
C ILE A 99 -2.84 -16.35 10.78
N SER A 100 -3.50 -17.23 11.51
CA SER A 100 -3.97 -18.54 11.03
C SER A 100 -5.36 -18.86 11.58
N GLY A 101 -5.96 -19.95 11.10
CA GLY A 101 -7.31 -20.35 11.46
C GLY A 101 -8.27 -20.25 10.29
N THR A 102 -9.57 -20.25 10.56
CA THR A 102 -10.59 -20.29 9.51
C THR A 102 -11.68 -19.26 9.79
N GLY A 103 -11.99 -18.43 8.78
CA GLY A 103 -13.08 -17.47 8.86
C GLY A 103 -12.63 -16.03 8.70
N ALA A 104 -13.55 -15.12 8.98
CA ALA A 104 -13.33 -13.69 8.82
C ALA A 104 -12.53 -13.10 9.98
N MET A 105 -11.54 -12.28 9.65
CA MET A 105 -10.86 -11.44 10.62
C MET A 105 -11.84 -10.34 11.08
N PRO A 106 -11.97 -10.09 12.41
CA PRO A 106 -12.84 -9.04 12.90
C PRO A 106 -12.33 -7.67 12.47
N ASP A 107 -13.24 -6.72 12.49
CA ASP A 107 -12.92 -5.31 12.35
C ASP A 107 -12.40 -4.75 13.66
N PHE A 108 -11.31 -4.00 13.58
CA PHE A 108 -10.76 -3.23 14.68
C PHE A 108 -11.13 -1.76 14.48
N ASP A 109 -11.01 -0.98 15.52
CA ASP A 109 -11.35 0.46 15.50
C ASP A 109 -10.30 1.23 16.28
N PHE A 110 -9.20 1.52 15.64
CA PHE A 110 -8.07 2.24 16.23
C PHE A 110 -8.47 3.57 16.89
N PRO A 111 -9.29 4.43 16.26
CA PRO A 111 -9.72 5.69 16.88
C PRO A 111 -10.49 5.53 18.21
N ASN A 112 -11.19 4.41 18.39
CA ASN A 112 -12.02 4.15 19.58
C ASN A 112 -11.39 3.13 20.53
N GLY A 113 -10.13 2.75 20.30
CA GLY A 113 -9.36 1.88 21.20
C GLY A 113 -9.63 0.39 21.07
N ASN A 114 -10.42 -0.06 20.09
CA ASN A 114 -10.55 -1.46 19.73
C ASN A 114 -9.39 -1.88 18.82
N LEU A 115 -8.27 -2.24 19.42
CA LEU A 115 -7.02 -2.51 18.74
C LEU A 115 -6.88 -3.98 18.36
N ALA A 116 -6.18 -4.27 17.26
CA ALA A 116 -5.76 -5.61 16.94
C ALA A 116 -4.83 -6.16 18.05
N PRO A 117 -4.94 -7.43 18.44
CA PRO A 117 -4.22 -7.96 19.59
C PRO A 117 -2.69 -7.93 19.46
N TRP A 118 -2.15 -7.91 18.24
CA TRP A 118 -0.71 -7.74 17.97
C TRP A 118 -0.26 -6.28 17.96
N TRP A 119 -1.18 -5.32 18.01
CA TRP A 119 -0.84 -3.90 17.91
C TRP A 119 -0.06 -3.39 19.12
N ASN A 120 -0.39 -3.88 20.32
CA ASN A 120 0.38 -3.56 21.55
C ASN A 120 1.84 -4.02 21.43
N TYR A 121 2.08 -5.08 20.66
CA TYR A 121 3.41 -5.59 20.38
C TYR A 121 4.22 -4.66 19.45
N GLU A 122 3.58 -4.13 18.41
CA GLU A 122 4.21 -3.19 17.47
C GLU A 122 4.38 -1.79 18.11
N ALA A 123 3.45 -1.34 18.93
CA ALA A 123 3.59 -0.10 19.68
C ALA A 123 4.84 -0.10 20.58
N LEU A 124 5.18 -1.23 21.17
CA LEU A 124 6.45 -1.44 21.88
C LEU A 124 7.67 -1.25 20.95
N GLY A 125 7.65 -1.79 19.74
CA GLY A 125 8.73 -1.64 18.76
C GLY A 125 8.92 -0.21 18.27
N MET A 126 7.85 0.53 18.04
CA MET A 126 7.90 1.93 17.56
C MET A 126 8.46 2.91 18.59
N LEU A 127 8.12 2.73 19.85
CA LEU A 127 8.53 3.62 20.94
C LEU A 127 10.02 3.53 21.22
N THR A 128 10.66 2.47 20.77
CA THR A 128 12.10 2.25 20.88
C THR A 128 12.90 2.89 19.74
N SER A 129 12.24 3.34 18.67
CA SER A 129 12.89 3.96 17.50
C SER A 129 13.18 5.46 17.66
N PHE A 130 12.63 6.12 18.69
CA PHE A 130 12.77 7.58 18.89
C PHE A 130 14.04 8.04 19.63
N GLY A 131 14.88 7.16 20.08
CA GLY A 131 16.21 7.51 20.55
C GLY A 131 17.22 6.61 19.91
N ASN A 132 18.23 7.07 19.25
CA ASN A 132 19.39 6.44 18.60
C ASN A 132 19.72 4.94 18.89
N PHE A 133 18.77 4.19 19.44
CA PHE A 133 18.80 2.77 19.71
C PHE A 133 17.75 2.09 18.82
N LYS A 134 18.20 1.55 17.68
CA LYS A 134 17.43 0.57 16.93
C LYS A 134 17.24 -0.65 17.81
N LEU A 135 16.06 -0.83 18.37
CA LEU A 135 15.69 -2.12 18.92
C LEU A 135 15.25 -3.05 17.80
N GLU A 136 15.97 -4.10 17.77
CA GLU A 136 15.92 -5.21 16.84
C GLU A 136 14.72 -6.15 17.15
N GLY A 137 13.51 -5.65 17.12
CA GLY A 137 12.32 -6.44 17.44
C GLY A 137 11.09 -6.05 16.62
N GLU A 138 11.26 -5.21 15.60
CA GLU A 138 10.15 -4.74 14.76
C GLU A 138 9.54 -5.86 13.93
N LEU A 139 8.22 -5.84 13.76
CA LEU A 139 7.51 -6.73 12.85
C LEU A 139 7.96 -6.45 11.41
N LYS A 140 8.82 -7.32 10.88
CA LYS A 140 9.34 -7.21 9.51
C LYS A 140 8.47 -7.94 8.50
N LYS A 141 7.75 -8.93 8.96
CA LYS A 141 6.98 -9.82 8.10
C LYS A 141 5.62 -10.12 8.71
N VAL A 142 4.59 -10.10 7.88
CA VAL A 142 3.24 -10.55 8.22
C VAL A 142 2.87 -11.70 7.29
N VAL A 143 2.38 -12.80 7.84
CA VAL A 143 1.93 -13.97 7.10
C VAL A 143 0.50 -14.31 7.53
N ILE A 144 -0.45 -14.06 6.65
CA ILE A 144 -1.82 -14.57 6.81
C ILE A 144 -1.87 -15.93 6.10
N LYS A 145 -2.38 -16.95 6.80
CA LYS A 145 -2.46 -18.33 6.32
C LYS A 145 -3.81 -18.61 5.66
N ASP A 146 -3.84 -19.68 4.83
CA ASP A 146 -5.08 -20.17 4.22
C ASP A 146 -6.15 -20.42 5.27
N GLY A 147 -7.41 -20.15 4.88
CA GLY A 147 -8.58 -20.22 5.75
C GLY A 147 -9.04 -18.87 6.29
N VAL A 148 -8.16 -17.86 6.39
CA VAL A 148 -8.55 -16.48 6.71
C VAL A 148 -9.16 -15.84 5.47
N THR A 149 -10.37 -15.29 5.59
CA THR A 149 -11.16 -14.87 4.41
C THR A 149 -11.12 -13.37 4.11
N ASN A 150 -10.61 -12.54 5.02
CA ASN A 150 -10.46 -11.10 4.81
C ASN A 150 -9.31 -10.52 5.66
N VAL A 151 -8.91 -9.32 5.34
CA VAL A 151 -8.16 -8.44 6.26
C VAL A 151 -9.17 -7.45 6.85
N GLY A 152 -9.41 -7.53 8.16
CA GLY A 152 -10.38 -6.65 8.84
C GLY A 152 -9.96 -5.18 8.83
N ASN A 153 -10.87 -4.30 9.20
CA ASN A 153 -10.57 -2.88 9.36
C ASN A 153 -9.43 -2.68 10.37
N TYR A 154 -8.47 -1.82 10.06
CA TYR A 154 -7.30 -1.51 10.90
C TYR A 154 -6.46 -2.73 11.34
N ALA A 155 -6.62 -3.88 10.71
CA ALA A 155 -5.96 -5.12 11.15
C ALA A 155 -4.43 -5.04 11.06
N LEU A 156 -3.88 -4.56 9.96
CA LEU A 156 -2.45 -4.34 9.77
C LEU A 156 -2.12 -2.85 9.62
N PHE A 157 -2.84 -2.03 10.41
CA PHE A 157 -2.63 -0.59 10.42
C PHE A 157 -1.35 -0.24 11.20
N PHE A 158 -0.53 0.65 10.61
CA PHE A 158 0.65 1.24 11.23
C PHE A 158 1.73 0.22 11.63
N LEU A 159 2.17 -0.58 10.65
CA LEU A 159 3.33 -1.48 10.77
C LEU A 159 4.51 -0.93 9.94
N PRO A 160 5.17 0.17 10.37
CA PRO A 160 6.12 0.92 9.54
C PRO A 160 7.37 0.13 9.18
N ALA A 161 7.72 -0.89 9.95
CA ALA A 161 8.88 -1.74 9.71
C ALA A 161 8.58 -2.96 8.83
N ALA A 162 7.30 -3.26 8.56
CA ALA A 162 6.90 -4.41 7.78
C ALA A 162 7.34 -4.26 6.31
N THR A 163 8.28 -5.08 5.89
CA THR A 163 8.77 -5.12 4.52
C THR A 163 8.05 -6.15 3.66
N GLN A 164 7.33 -7.08 4.29
CA GLN A 164 6.60 -8.14 3.61
C GLN A 164 5.25 -8.42 4.28
N VAL A 165 4.19 -8.44 3.48
CA VAL A 165 2.86 -8.93 3.87
C VAL A 165 2.47 -10.01 2.86
N THR A 166 2.14 -11.19 3.35
CA THR A 166 1.69 -12.34 2.53
C THR A 166 0.22 -12.60 2.81
N LEU A 167 -0.57 -12.55 1.74
CA LEU A 167 -2.01 -12.83 1.76
C LEU A 167 -2.28 -14.16 1.05
N PRO A 168 -3.07 -15.07 1.61
CA PRO A 168 -3.47 -16.31 0.97
C PRO A 168 -4.60 -16.08 -0.05
N ASP A 169 -4.80 -17.04 -0.93
CA ASP A 169 -5.87 -16.99 -1.95
C ASP A 169 -7.29 -17.03 -1.34
N SER A 170 -7.43 -17.42 -0.07
CA SER A 170 -8.70 -17.37 0.66
C SER A 170 -9.17 -15.95 1.01
N VAL A 171 -8.30 -14.94 0.94
CA VAL A 171 -8.68 -13.55 1.22
C VAL A 171 -9.47 -12.96 0.07
N THR A 172 -10.66 -12.46 0.39
CA THR A 172 -11.62 -11.89 -0.58
C THR A 172 -11.82 -10.37 -0.44
N SER A 173 -11.35 -9.79 0.67
CA SER A 173 -11.45 -8.32 0.89
C SER A 173 -10.36 -7.80 1.82
N ILE A 174 -10.03 -6.51 1.63
CA ILE A 174 -9.19 -5.73 2.52
C ILE A 174 -10.05 -4.60 3.08
N GLY A 175 -10.17 -4.52 4.41
CA GLY A 175 -11.00 -3.54 5.09
C GLY A 175 -10.43 -2.12 5.08
N ARG A 176 -11.17 -1.22 5.71
CA ARG A 176 -10.76 0.17 5.91
C ARG A 176 -9.46 0.24 6.71
N TYR A 177 -8.45 0.95 6.22
CA TYR A 177 -7.10 0.98 6.79
C TYR A 177 -6.52 -0.43 7.05
N GLY A 178 -6.98 -1.45 6.32
CA GLY A 178 -6.67 -2.85 6.59
C GLY A 178 -5.19 -3.17 6.50
N ILE A 179 -4.48 -2.63 5.50
CA ILE A 179 -3.02 -2.71 5.34
C ILE A 179 -2.52 -1.29 5.06
N ALA A 180 -2.59 -0.41 6.03
CA ALA A 180 -2.24 0.99 5.82
C ALA A 180 -1.10 1.44 6.74
N MET A 181 -0.37 2.48 6.32
CA MET A 181 0.76 3.07 7.05
C MET A 181 1.93 2.10 7.30
N CYS A 182 2.12 1.14 6.38
CA CYS A 182 3.26 0.24 6.36
C CYS A 182 4.36 0.81 5.44
N SER A 183 5.07 1.83 5.89
CA SER A 183 5.97 2.65 5.06
C SER A 183 7.17 1.88 4.47
N ALA A 184 7.59 0.77 5.07
CA ALA A 184 8.63 -0.10 4.54
C ALA A 184 8.10 -1.15 3.54
N LEU A 185 6.78 -1.29 3.36
CA LEU A 185 6.18 -2.25 2.44
C LEU A 185 6.24 -1.71 1.01
N THR A 186 7.23 -2.17 0.25
CA THR A 186 7.48 -1.69 -1.12
C THR A 186 6.76 -2.48 -2.20
N GLY A 187 6.25 -3.66 -1.88
CA GLY A 187 5.47 -4.51 -2.77
C GLY A 187 4.41 -5.29 -2.01
N LEU A 188 3.28 -5.53 -2.65
CA LEU A 188 2.17 -6.32 -2.11
C LEU A 188 1.51 -7.11 -3.25
N SER A 189 1.47 -8.43 -3.09
CA SER A 189 0.69 -9.29 -3.96
C SER A 189 -0.74 -9.40 -3.42
N ILE A 190 -1.70 -8.89 -4.17
CA ILE A 190 -3.13 -8.96 -3.83
C ILE A 190 -3.71 -10.21 -4.49
N PRO A 191 -4.30 -11.14 -3.72
CA PRO A 191 -4.89 -12.36 -4.26
C PRO A 191 -5.98 -12.09 -5.30
N LYS A 192 -6.10 -12.96 -6.30
CA LYS A 192 -7.09 -12.83 -7.39
C LYS A 192 -8.55 -12.87 -6.90
N GLY A 193 -8.79 -13.48 -5.73
CA GLY A 193 -10.09 -13.55 -5.08
C GLY A 193 -10.55 -12.26 -4.42
N VAL A 194 -9.68 -11.24 -4.30
CA VAL A 194 -10.05 -9.98 -3.66
C VAL A 194 -10.97 -9.18 -4.56
N THR A 195 -12.19 -8.91 -4.06
CA THR A 195 -13.24 -8.17 -4.75
C THR A 195 -13.46 -6.77 -4.20
N GLY A 196 -12.92 -6.45 -3.03
CA GLY A 196 -13.08 -5.13 -2.40
C GLY A 196 -11.87 -4.70 -1.61
N ILE A 197 -11.51 -3.41 -1.75
CA ILE A 197 -10.55 -2.70 -0.91
C ILE A 197 -11.28 -1.51 -0.31
N GLY A 198 -11.31 -1.44 1.02
CA GLY A 198 -12.02 -0.40 1.77
C GLY A 198 -11.32 0.95 1.74
N ASP A 199 -11.96 1.94 2.38
CA ASP A 199 -11.43 3.29 2.48
C ASP A 199 -10.04 3.29 3.14
N PHE A 200 -9.08 3.96 2.50
CA PHE A 200 -7.69 4.02 2.95
C PHE A 200 -7.06 2.63 3.13
N GLY A 201 -7.59 1.60 2.47
CA GLY A 201 -7.23 0.20 2.72
C GLY A 201 -5.74 -0.10 2.51
N LEU A 202 -5.06 0.62 1.62
CA LEU A 202 -3.64 0.51 1.31
C LEU A 202 -2.89 1.85 1.49
N ALA A 203 -3.48 2.83 2.19
CA ALA A 203 -2.91 4.17 2.32
C ALA A 203 -1.58 4.19 3.09
N GLY A 204 -0.70 5.15 2.76
CA GLY A 204 0.55 5.40 3.48
C GLY A 204 1.60 4.30 3.38
N ASN A 205 1.46 3.40 2.43
CA ASN A 205 2.43 2.33 2.20
C ASN A 205 3.60 2.80 1.32
N GLY A 206 4.74 2.13 1.47
CA GLY A 206 5.92 2.36 0.63
C GLY A 206 5.86 1.75 -0.77
N LEU A 207 4.69 1.30 -1.23
CA LEU A 207 4.48 0.60 -2.49
C LEU A 207 5.07 1.37 -3.67
N THR A 208 5.91 0.72 -4.46
CA THR A 208 6.46 1.28 -5.70
C THR A 208 5.60 0.96 -6.91
N ALA A 209 4.95 -0.18 -6.89
CA ALA A 209 3.96 -0.64 -7.85
C ALA A 209 2.94 -1.54 -7.14
N VAL A 210 1.74 -1.66 -7.69
CA VAL A 210 0.70 -2.57 -7.22
C VAL A 210 -0.11 -3.08 -8.41
N THR A 211 -0.33 -4.38 -8.44
CA THR A 211 -1.23 -5.01 -9.40
C THR A 211 -2.55 -5.31 -8.70
N LEU A 212 -3.62 -4.71 -9.17
CA LEU A 212 -4.97 -4.96 -8.68
C LEU A 212 -5.57 -6.16 -9.42
N PRO A 213 -6.29 -7.07 -8.74
CA PRO A 213 -6.91 -8.20 -9.40
C PRO A 213 -8.03 -7.77 -10.35
N ASP A 214 -8.17 -8.44 -11.49
CA ASP A 214 -9.22 -8.15 -12.48
C ASP A 214 -10.63 -8.28 -11.91
N GLY A 215 -10.80 -9.11 -10.88
CA GLY A 215 -12.05 -9.34 -10.15
C GLY A 215 -12.42 -8.25 -9.14
N LEU A 216 -11.60 -7.22 -8.95
CA LEU A 216 -11.87 -6.15 -7.99
C LEU A 216 -13.10 -5.35 -8.42
N GLN A 217 -14.13 -5.30 -7.57
CA GLN A 217 -15.41 -4.64 -7.83
C GLN A 217 -15.56 -3.31 -7.11
N SER A 218 -14.85 -3.12 -6.00
CA SER A 218 -14.92 -1.89 -5.21
C SER A 218 -13.55 -1.45 -4.73
N LEU A 219 -13.32 -0.16 -4.85
CA LEU A 219 -12.13 0.54 -4.36
C LEU A 219 -12.60 1.73 -3.53
N GLY A 220 -12.17 1.79 -2.28
CA GLY A 220 -12.61 2.81 -1.33
C GLY A 220 -11.93 4.17 -1.53
N ARG A 221 -12.49 5.19 -0.87
CA ARG A 221 -11.90 6.52 -0.80
C ARG A 221 -10.48 6.43 -0.24
N GLY A 222 -9.54 7.15 -0.84
CA GLY A 222 -8.16 7.20 -0.34
C GLY A 222 -7.42 5.86 -0.36
N ALA A 223 -7.84 4.88 -1.17
CA ALA A 223 -7.29 3.52 -1.12
C ALA A 223 -5.76 3.48 -1.21
N PHE A 224 -5.12 4.42 -1.93
CA PHE A 224 -3.67 4.60 -2.07
C PHE A 224 -3.20 5.97 -1.58
N ASP A 225 -4.01 6.68 -0.77
CA ASP A 225 -3.63 7.97 -0.21
C ASP A 225 -2.23 7.90 0.42
N SER A 226 -1.37 8.89 0.16
CA SER A 226 -0.01 8.96 0.71
C SER A 226 0.93 7.79 0.34
N CYS A 227 0.64 7.03 -0.72
CA CYS A 227 1.59 6.06 -1.29
C CYS A 227 2.66 6.79 -2.10
N ALA A 228 3.52 7.55 -1.42
CA ALA A 228 4.47 8.50 -2.03
C ALA A 228 5.50 7.88 -2.98
N SER A 229 5.69 6.57 -2.94
CA SER A 229 6.61 5.83 -3.82
C SER A 229 5.92 5.20 -5.03
N LEU A 230 4.58 5.19 -5.08
CA LEU A 230 3.81 4.58 -6.17
C LEU A 230 4.03 5.33 -7.47
N THR A 231 4.46 4.62 -8.50
CA THR A 231 4.77 5.21 -9.82
C THR A 231 3.65 5.03 -10.83
N ASN A 232 2.92 3.93 -10.76
CA ASN A 232 1.83 3.63 -11.67
C ASN A 232 0.96 2.50 -11.13
N THR A 233 -0.26 2.38 -11.65
CA THR A 233 -1.18 1.27 -11.42
C THR A 233 -2.21 1.20 -12.54
N THR A 234 -2.93 0.08 -12.61
CA THR A 234 -4.08 -0.09 -13.52
C THR A 234 -5.33 -0.34 -12.69
N LEU A 235 -6.36 0.47 -12.88
CA LEU A 235 -7.67 0.22 -12.27
C LEU A 235 -8.42 -0.83 -13.10
N PRO A 236 -8.93 -1.91 -12.47
CA PRO A 236 -9.70 -2.96 -13.14
C PRO A 236 -10.99 -2.46 -13.77
N ALA A 237 -11.52 -3.23 -14.74
CA ALA A 237 -12.64 -2.82 -15.57
C ALA A 237 -13.95 -2.52 -14.80
N ALA A 238 -14.15 -3.14 -13.64
CA ALA A 238 -15.33 -2.90 -12.82
C ALA A 238 -15.29 -1.56 -12.05
N ILE A 239 -14.12 -0.91 -11.97
CA ILE A 239 -13.98 0.39 -11.31
C ILE A 239 -14.32 1.50 -12.32
N THR A 240 -15.54 1.99 -12.28
CA THR A 240 -16.09 2.97 -13.21
C THR A 240 -15.90 4.42 -12.78
N ALA A 241 -15.38 4.65 -11.58
CA ALA A 241 -15.00 5.97 -11.07
C ALA A 241 -13.70 5.88 -10.28
N VAL A 242 -12.82 6.87 -10.41
CA VAL A 242 -11.68 7.03 -9.50
C VAL A 242 -12.20 7.56 -8.19
N PRO A 243 -12.06 6.84 -7.07
CA PRO A 243 -12.59 7.31 -5.79
C PRO A 243 -11.92 8.60 -5.31
N GLY A 244 -12.65 9.37 -4.50
CA GLY A 244 -12.05 10.57 -3.89
C GLY A 244 -10.80 10.24 -3.07
N LYS A 245 -9.78 11.08 -3.14
CA LYS A 245 -8.46 10.90 -2.51
C LYS A 245 -7.69 9.65 -2.92
N CYS A 246 -8.15 8.91 -3.91
CA CYS A 246 -7.61 7.58 -4.23
C CYS A 246 -6.08 7.56 -4.34
N PHE A 247 -5.50 8.57 -4.95
CA PHE A 247 -4.05 8.74 -5.16
C PHE A 247 -3.52 10.05 -4.57
N ALA A 248 -4.23 10.66 -3.60
CA ALA A 248 -3.74 11.88 -2.97
C ALA A 248 -2.35 11.64 -2.36
N ASP A 249 -1.46 12.63 -2.47
CA ASP A 249 -0.07 12.57 -2.01
C ASP A 249 0.79 11.41 -2.60
N CYS A 250 0.36 10.80 -3.71
CA CYS A 250 1.20 9.88 -4.48
C CYS A 250 2.25 10.68 -5.28
N THR A 251 3.24 11.24 -4.60
CA THR A 251 4.15 12.26 -5.15
C THR A 251 5.04 11.79 -6.30
N LYS A 252 5.20 10.46 -6.49
CA LYS A 252 5.95 9.86 -7.60
C LYS A 252 5.07 9.25 -8.68
N LEU A 253 3.74 9.41 -8.58
CA LEU A 253 2.81 8.85 -9.56
C LEU A 253 3.00 9.50 -10.92
N LEU A 254 3.27 8.66 -11.93
CA LEU A 254 3.48 9.08 -13.33
C LEU A 254 2.22 8.88 -14.17
N ASN A 255 1.48 7.81 -13.91
CA ASN A 255 0.29 7.47 -14.68
C ASN A 255 -0.64 6.50 -13.94
N VAL A 256 -1.92 6.56 -14.30
CA VAL A 256 -2.94 5.56 -13.94
C VAL A 256 -3.61 5.09 -15.21
N LYS A 257 -3.62 3.77 -15.43
CA LYS A 257 -4.35 3.14 -16.54
C LYS A 257 -5.72 2.67 -16.09
N TYR A 258 -6.60 2.53 -17.04
CA TYR A 258 -7.97 2.06 -16.84
C TYR A 258 -8.23 0.88 -17.77
N ALA A 259 -8.54 -0.29 -17.20
CA ALA A 259 -8.91 -1.47 -17.99
C ALA A 259 -10.37 -1.41 -18.48
N GLY A 260 -11.19 -0.54 -17.89
CA GLY A 260 -12.59 -0.33 -18.24
C GLY A 260 -12.94 1.14 -18.47
N THR A 261 -14.22 1.40 -18.58
CA THR A 261 -14.77 2.75 -18.79
C THR A 261 -14.87 3.50 -17.48
N VAL A 262 -14.10 4.56 -17.33
CA VAL A 262 -14.19 5.48 -16.18
C VAL A 262 -14.99 6.71 -16.59
N THR A 263 -16.02 7.04 -15.82
CA THR A 263 -16.94 8.16 -16.09
C THR A 263 -16.81 9.31 -15.10
N ALA A 264 -16.13 9.10 -13.97
CA ALA A 264 -15.95 10.14 -12.97
C ALA A 264 -14.58 10.05 -12.28
N ILE A 265 -14.06 11.21 -11.90
CA ILE A 265 -12.90 11.39 -11.04
C ILE A 265 -13.38 12.07 -9.76
N GLY A 266 -13.13 11.45 -8.60
CA GLY A 266 -13.60 11.95 -7.31
C GLY A 266 -12.79 13.12 -6.77
N ASP A 267 -13.28 13.75 -5.71
CA ASP A 267 -12.64 14.88 -5.05
C ASP A 267 -11.24 14.50 -4.55
N LEU A 268 -10.25 15.38 -4.77
CA LEU A 268 -8.88 15.19 -4.30
C LEU A 268 -8.20 13.92 -4.87
N ALA A 269 -8.74 13.32 -5.93
CA ALA A 269 -8.32 12.00 -6.40
C ALA A 269 -6.83 11.91 -6.73
N PHE A 270 -6.22 12.98 -7.22
CA PHE A 270 -4.81 13.10 -7.59
C PHE A 270 -4.15 14.32 -6.90
N GLU A 271 -4.70 14.78 -5.77
CA GLU A 271 -4.10 15.87 -5.00
C GLU A 271 -2.61 15.60 -4.75
N SER A 272 -1.75 16.61 -5.00
CA SER A 272 -0.30 16.53 -4.76
C SER A 272 0.44 15.40 -5.50
N CYS A 273 -0.07 14.91 -6.62
CA CYS A 273 0.66 14.01 -7.50
C CYS A 273 1.74 14.78 -8.28
N LYS A 274 2.84 15.11 -7.61
CA LYS A 274 3.86 16.07 -8.09
C LYS A 274 4.64 15.62 -9.32
N ALA A 275 4.70 14.32 -9.59
CA ALA A 275 5.39 13.77 -10.76
C ALA A 275 4.48 13.57 -11.98
N LEU A 276 3.17 13.79 -11.83
CA LEU A 276 2.19 13.61 -12.89
C LEU A 276 2.33 14.71 -13.94
N THR A 277 2.72 14.36 -15.16
CA THR A 277 2.92 15.30 -16.26
C THR A 277 1.72 15.45 -17.17
N ALA A 278 0.87 14.41 -17.26
CA ALA A 278 -0.38 14.42 -18.00
C ALA A 278 -1.54 13.99 -17.07
N ALA A 279 -2.66 14.70 -17.13
CA ALA A 279 -3.84 14.32 -16.34
C ALA A 279 -4.45 13.01 -16.89
N PRO A 280 -4.64 11.97 -16.07
CA PRO A 280 -5.21 10.70 -16.52
C PRO A 280 -6.74 10.79 -16.59
N ILE A 281 -7.26 11.64 -17.47
CA ILE A 281 -8.69 11.89 -17.68
C ILE A 281 -9.10 11.22 -19.00
N PRO A 282 -9.78 10.05 -18.97
CA PRO A 282 -10.32 9.43 -20.18
C PRO A 282 -11.41 10.27 -20.84
N GLU A 283 -11.57 10.13 -22.15
CA GLU A 283 -12.63 10.80 -22.93
C GLU A 283 -14.05 10.47 -22.44
N THR A 284 -14.21 9.39 -21.70
CA THR A 284 -15.50 8.95 -21.14
C THR A 284 -15.88 9.67 -19.84
N VAL A 285 -14.98 10.48 -19.28
CA VAL A 285 -15.26 11.22 -18.03
C VAL A 285 -16.23 12.34 -18.29
N THR A 286 -17.26 12.40 -17.46
CA THR A 286 -18.28 13.46 -17.47
C THR A 286 -18.31 14.28 -16.20
N ALA A 287 -17.63 13.83 -15.13
CA ALA A 287 -17.54 14.53 -13.86
C ALA A 287 -16.13 14.47 -13.28
N ILE A 288 -15.64 15.62 -12.86
CA ILE A 288 -14.38 15.79 -12.13
C ILE A 288 -14.72 16.38 -10.77
N GLY A 289 -14.13 15.86 -9.71
CA GLY A 289 -14.38 16.31 -8.35
C GLY A 289 -13.55 17.53 -7.96
N ALA A 290 -13.94 18.19 -6.87
CA ALA A 290 -13.23 19.33 -6.33
C ALA A 290 -11.78 18.96 -5.95
N SER A 291 -10.84 19.88 -6.22
CA SER A 291 -9.41 19.69 -5.92
C SER A 291 -8.77 18.46 -6.55
N ALA A 292 -9.37 17.87 -7.59
CA ALA A 292 -8.95 16.57 -8.12
C ALA A 292 -7.46 16.53 -8.51
N PHE A 293 -6.88 17.62 -8.99
CA PHE A 293 -5.48 17.75 -9.42
C PHE A 293 -4.73 18.87 -8.69
N THR A 294 -5.25 19.33 -7.54
CA THR A 294 -4.57 20.36 -6.75
C THR A 294 -3.13 19.98 -6.45
N GLY A 295 -2.19 20.89 -6.73
CA GLY A 295 -0.76 20.70 -6.40
C GLY A 295 -0.02 19.69 -7.28
N CYS A 296 -0.57 19.33 -8.44
CA CYS A 296 0.14 18.55 -9.48
C CYS A 296 1.16 19.45 -10.19
N THR A 297 2.28 19.73 -9.53
CA THR A 297 3.24 20.77 -9.94
C THR A 297 3.97 20.50 -11.25
N ALA A 298 4.06 19.25 -11.70
CA ALA A 298 4.66 18.88 -12.99
C ALA A 298 3.64 18.76 -14.12
N LEU A 299 2.34 18.99 -13.87
CA LEU A 299 1.28 18.79 -14.84
C LEU A 299 1.37 19.83 -15.96
N THR A 300 1.59 19.36 -17.18
CA THR A 300 1.71 20.20 -18.39
C THR A 300 0.67 19.86 -19.43
N ASP A 301 0.16 18.63 -19.44
CA ASP A 301 -0.81 18.14 -20.43
C ASP A 301 -2.15 17.82 -19.74
N VAL A 302 -3.17 18.60 -20.08
CA VAL A 302 -4.54 18.41 -19.58
C VAL A 302 -5.50 18.47 -20.76
N THR A 303 -6.18 17.36 -21.00
CA THR A 303 -7.30 17.31 -21.95
C THR A 303 -8.60 17.18 -21.16
N ILE A 304 -9.47 18.18 -21.29
CA ILE A 304 -10.81 18.15 -20.70
C ILE A 304 -11.76 17.48 -21.69
N PRO A 305 -12.38 16.35 -21.35
CA PRO A 305 -13.33 15.66 -22.23
C PRO A 305 -14.58 16.51 -22.54
N ALA A 306 -15.14 16.32 -23.73
CA ALA A 306 -16.36 16.99 -24.13
C ALA A 306 -17.61 16.64 -23.29
N GLY A 307 -17.55 15.59 -22.47
CA GLY A 307 -18.59 15.26 -21.51
C GLY A 307 -18.60 16.13 -20.25
N VAL A 308 -17.52 16.88 -20.00
CA VAL A 308 -17.38 17.72 -18.80
C VAL A 308 -18.03 19.07 -19.02
N SER A 309 -18.94 19.46 -18.14
CA SER A 309 -19.61 20.77 -18.17
C SER A 309 -19.13 21.75 -17.09
N THR A 310 -18.38 21.26 -16.12
CA THR A 310 -17.92 22.06 -14.98
C THR A 310 -16.47 21.71 -14.65
N ILE A 311 -15.61 22.72 -14.54
CA ILE A 311 -14.31 22.61 -13.88
C ILE A 311 -14.55 22.98 -12.41
N PRO A 312 -14.43 22.05 -11.47
CA PRO A 312 -14.81 22.31 -10.08
C PRO A 312 -13.83 23.18 -9.32
N GLU A 313 -14.22 23.53 -8.09
CA GLU A 313 -13.39 24.29 -7.14
C GLU A 313 -12.02 23.66 -6.96
N ASP A 314 -10.96 24.51 -6.92
CA ASP A 314 -9.56 24.13 -6.71
C ASP A 314 -9.03 23.03 -7.65
N CYS A 315 -9.71 22.70 -8.75
CA CYS A 315 -9.44 21.51 -9.57
C CYS A 315 -7.97 21.39 -9.97
N PHE A 316 -7.39 22.45 -10.52
CA PHE A 316 -5.99 22.53 -10.97
C PHE A 316 -5.17 23.54 -10.15
N ARG A 317 -5.62 23.88 -8.96
CA ARG A 317 -4.91 24.84 -8.11
C ARG A 317 -3.47 24.39 -7.87
N GLY A 318 -2.52 25.31 -8.10
CA GLY A 318 -1.09 25.05 -7.89
C GLY A 318 -0.46 24.11 -8.91
N CYS A 319 -1.08 23.89 -10.08
CA CYS A 319 -0.46 23.20 -11.22
C CYS A 319 0.55 24.15 -11.88
N THR A 320 1.70 24.35 -11.25
CA THR A 320 2.66 25.43 -11.58
C THR A 320 3.30 25.29 -12.96
N ALA A 321 3.31 24.09 -13.55
CA ALA A 321 3.86 23.85 -14.89
C ALA A 321 2.81 23.92 -16.01
N LEU A 322 1.51 24.05 -15.68
CA LEU A 322 0.44 24.13 -16.68
C LEU A 322 0.51 25.46 -17.42
N ALA A 323 0.85 25.41 -18.69
CA ALA A 323 1.10 26.60 -19.51
C ALA A 323 -0.12 27.06 -20.30
N ASP A 324 -0.98 26.13 -20.70
CA ASP A 324 -2.21 26.40 -21.46
C ASP A 324 -3.27 25.35 -21.11
N ILE A 325 -4.54 25.72 -21.34
CA ILE A 325 -5.69 24.83 -21.15
C ILE A 325 -6.75 25.10 -22.20
N ASP A 326 -7.30 24.03 -22.75
CA ASP A 326 -8.41 24.03 -23.67
C ASP A 326 -9.71 23.65 -22.92
N LEU A 327 -10.66 24.56 -22.87
CA LEU A 327 -11.99 24.34 -22.29
C LEU A 327 -12.97 24.04 -23.43
N PRO A 328 -13.44 22.78 -23.57
CA PRO A 328 -14.40 22.43 -24.62
C PRO A 328 -15.68 23.24 -24.51
N GLY A 329 -16.41 23.36 -25.62
CA GLY A 329 -17.62 24.17 -25.69
C GLY A 329 -18.76 23.75 -24.74
N THR A 330 -18.63 22.59 -24.12
CA THR A 330 -19.53 22.07 -23.10
C THR A 330 -19.29 22.64 -21.71
N VAL A 331 -18.11 23.23 -21.45
CA VAL A 331 -17.79 23.83 -20.16
C VAL A 331 -18.55 25.14 -20.00
N THR A 332 -19.50 25.15 -19.08
CA THR A 332 -20.36 26.29 -18.75
C THR A 332 -20.03 26.93 -17.40
N HIS A 333 -19.17 26.27 -16.61
CA HIS A 333 -18.84 26.71 -15.26
C HIS A 333 -17.39 26.42 -14.91
N VAL A 334 -16.71 27.40 -14.33
CA VAL A 334 -15.36 27.30 -13.75
C VAL A 334 -15.45 27.73 -12.29
N GLY A 335 -15.24 26.76 -11.40
CA GLY A 335 -15.38 26.93 -9.97
C GLY A 335 -14.27 27.79 -9.36
N TYR A 336 -14.48 28.08 -8.11
CA TYR A 336 -13.61 28.88 -7.26
C TYR A 336 -12.15 28.38 -7.28
N ASN A 337 -11.19 29.27 -7.49
CA ASN A 337 -9.76 28.98 -7.50
C ASN A 337 -9.30 27.87 -8.49
N ALA A 338 -10.11 27.51 -9.47
CA ALA A 338 -9.86 26.31 -10.30
C ALA A 338 -8.44 26.26 -10.89
N PHE A 339 -7.83 27.40 -11.23
CA PHE A 339 -6.48 27.53 -11.78
C PHE A 339 -5.60 28.49 -10.97
N THR A 340 -5.97 28.79 -9.72
CA THR A 340 -5.16 29.65 -8.85
C THR A 340 -3.78 29.03 -8.59
N GLY A 341 -2.73 29.83 -8.74
CA GLY A 341 -1.35 29.37 -8.56
C GLY A 341 -0.79 28.56 -9.73
N CYS A 342 -1.45 28.54 -10.90
CA CYS A 342 -0.89 28.02 -12.15
C CYS A 342 0.11 29.00 -12.73
N ALA A 343 1.30 29.11 -12.13
CA ALA A 343 2.26 30.19 -12.41
C ALA A 343 2.75 30.25 -13.87
N ALA A 344 2.70 29.15 -14.60
CA ALA A 344 3.08 29.08 -16.00
C ALA A 344 1.93 29.38 -16.97
N LEU A 345 0.67 29.47 -16.48
CA LEU A 345 -0.52 29.61 -17.32
C LEU A 345 -0.50 30.94 -18.10
N LYS A 346 -0.61 30.85 -19.41
CA LYS A 346 -0.59 31.98 -20.33
C LYS A 346 -1.87 32.07 -21.16
N ASP A 347 -2.37 30.94 -21.59
CA ASP A 347 -3.44 30.84 -22.56
C ASP A 347 -4.56 29.93 -22.04
N VAL A 348 -5.78 30.44 -22.00
CA VAL A 348 -7.01 29.67 -21.74
C VAL A 348 -7.87 29.79 -22.98
N ARG A 349 -8.16 28.67 -23.65
CA ARG A 349 -8.97 28.65 -24.88
C ARG A 349 -10.38 28.15 -24.54
N CYS A 350 -11.38 29.01 -24.71
CA CYS A 350 -12.79 28.69 -24.47
C CYS A 350 -13.51 28.50 -25.80
N TYR A 351 -13.84 27.27 -26.15
CA TYR A 351 -14.48 26.94 -27.43
C TYR A 351 -16.01 27.15 -27.43
N GLY A 352 -16.62 27.40 -26.27
CA GLY A 352 -18.05 27.64 -26.09
C GLY A 352 -18.41 29.07 -25.78
N ALA A 353 -19.65 29.25 -25.28
CA ALA A 353 -20.07 30.49 -24.66
C ALA A 353 -19.19 30.79 -23.42
N ALA A 354 -19.19 32.07 -23.01
CA ALA A 354 -18.47 32.47 -21.81
C ALA A 354 -18.91 31.63 -20.62
N PRO A 355 -17.99 30.86 -19.99
CA PRO A 355 -18.37 30.09 -18.79
C PRO A 355 -18.65 31.05 -17.62
N ALA A 356 -19.56 30.66 -16.72
CA ALA A 356 -19.67 31.30 -15.43
C ALA A 356 -18.41 31.00 -14.63
N VAL A 357 -17.67 32.02 -14.23
CA VAL A 357 -16.45 31.89 -13.42
C VAL A 357 -16.75 32.39 -12.02
N GLU A 358 -16.58 31.52 -11.02
CA GLU A 358 -16.72 31.95 -9.64
C GLU A 358 -15.53 32.83 -9.25
N PRO A 359 -15.79 33.98 -8.58
CA PRO A 359 -14.73 34.85 -8.13
C PRO A 359 -13.86 34.12 -7.10
N GLY A 360 -12.55 34.22 -7.26
CA GLY A 360 -11.59 33.77 -6.24
C GLY A 360 -11.76 34.53 -4.91
N ASN A 361 -10.98 34.18 -3.89
CA ASN A 361 -10.85 34.99 -2.66
C ASN A 361 -10.59 36.43 -3.04
N SER A 362 -11.10 37.36 -2.27
CA SER A 362 -11.24 38.81 -2.49
C SER A 362 -10.14 39.54 -3.30
N GLU A 363 -9.05 38.87 -3.67
CA GLU A 363 -7.93 39.37 -4.47
C GLU A 363 -7.43 38.33 -5.52
N ALA A 364 -7.93 37.09 -5.55
CA ALA A 364 -7.48 36.05 -6.47
C ALA A 364 -8.54 35.78 -7.55
N HIS A 365 -8.08 35.75 -8.79
CA HIS A 365 -8.88 35.35 -9.94
C HIS A 365 -8.80 33.82 -10.11
N SER A 366 -9.86 33.17 -10.61
CA SER A 366 -9.84 31.73 -10.86
C SER A 366 -8.78 31.30 -11.88
N PHE A 367 -8.33 32.22 -12.73
CA PHE A 367 -7.15 32.05 -13.58
C PHE A 367 -6.02 32.93 -13.05
N GLU A 368 -4.91 32.33 -12.66
CA GLU A 368 -3.68 33.02 -12.26
C GLU A 368 -2.49 32.52 -13.11
N PRO A 369 -1.55 33.40 -13.49
CA PRO A 369 -1.43 34.84 -13.13
C PRO A 369 -2.46 35.72 -13.86
N ALA A 370 -2.65 36.94 -13.37
CA ALA A 370 -3.55 37.94 -13.98
C ALA A 370 -3.17 38.33 -15.45
N THR A 371 -2.00 37.87 -15.92
CA THR A 371 -1.51 38.07 -17.29
C THR A 371 -2.03 37.04 -18.28
N VAL A 372 -2.88 36.12 -17.83
CA VAL A 372 -3.52 35.11 -18.70
C VAL A 372 -4.30 35.79 -19.83
N THR A 373 -4.13 35.28 -21.02
CA THR A 373 -4.97 35.63 -22.18
C THR A 373 -6.08 34.59 -22.34
N VAL A 374 -7.33 35.03 -22.30
CA VAL A 374 -8.48 34.16 -22.56
C VAL A 374 -8.85 34.29 -24.04
N HIS A 375 -8.65 33.21 -24.78
CA HIS A 375 -9.07 33.11 -26.17
C HIS A 375 -10.54 32.70 -26.21
N TYR A 376 -11.36 33.43 -26.91
CA TYR A 376 -12.80 33.21 -26.97
C TYR A 376 -13.33 33.13 -28.40
N ASN A 377 -14.49 32.50 -28.55
CA ASN A 377 -15.21 32.46 -29.82
C ASN A 377 -16.23 33.59 -29.88
N PRO A 378 -15.99 34.66 -30.66
CA PRO A 378 -16.90 35.84 -30.69
C PRO A 378 -18.25 35.58 -31.34
N VAL A 379 -18.48 34.46 -32.05
CA VAL A 379 -19.83 34.09 -32.50
C VAL A 379 -20.67 33.51 -31.36
N MET A 380 -20.05 33.18 -30.23
CA MET A 380 -20.75 32.79 -29.02
C MET A 380 -21.05 34.02 -28.14
N ASN A 381 -21.97 33.90 -27.22
CA ASN A 381 -22.39 35.02 -26.35
C ASN A 381 -21.30 35.35 -25.31
N TRP A 382 -20.37 36.22 -25.69
CA TRP A 382 -19.37 36.79 -24.80
C TRP A 382 -19.68 38.27 -24.54
N THR A 383 -19.82 38.63 -23.27
CA THR A 383 -19.98 40.03 -22.85
C THR A 383 -18.67 40.53 -22.28
N LEU A 384 -18.07 41.49 -22.99
CA LEU A 384 -16.84 42.14 -22.53
C LEU A 384 -17.18 43.38 -21.74
N ASP A 385 -16.31 43.75 -20.80
CA ASP A 385 -16.40 44.99 -20.04
C ASP A 385 -16.05 46.23 -20.93
N ALA A 386 -16.15 47.43 -20.35
CA ALA A 386 -15.88 48.67 -21.07
C ALA A 386 -14.46 48.81 -21.59
N ASP A 387 -13.50 48.10 -20.99
CA ASP A 387 -12.09 48.08 -21.35
C ASP A 387 -11.77 46.97 -22.37
N GLY A 388 -12.80 46.26 -22.88
CA GLY A 388 -12.64 45.17 -23.81
C GLY A 388 -12.05 43.90 -23.17
N LYS A 389 -12.18 43.76 -21.84
CA LYS A 389 -11.79 42.60 -21.10
C LYS A 389 -13.01 41.73 -20.74
N TRP A 390 -12.75 40.49 -20.36
CA TRP A 390 -13.75 39.60 -19.80
C TRP A 390 -13.41 39.32 -18.34
N GLN A 391 -14.22 39.80 -17.42
CA GLN A 391 -14.00 39.66 -15.97
C GLN A 391 -12.59 40.08 -15.51
N GLY A 392 -12.07 41.15 -16.16
CA GLY A 392 -10.72 41.66 -15.88
C GLY A 392 -9.58 40.98 -16.63
N TYR A 393 -9.82 39.83 -17.31
CA TYR A 393 -8.82 39.15 -18.12
C TYR A 393 -8.63 39.79 -19.49
N THR A 394 -7.41 39.79 -19.97
CA THR A 394 -7.11 40.10 -21.38
C THR A 394 -7.75 39.04 -22.26
N VAL A 395 -8.44 39.47 -23.30
CA VAL A 395 -9.09 38.55 -24.25
C VAL A 395 -8.52 38.67 -25.64
N SER A 396 -8.64 37.59 -26.40
CA SER A 396 -8.28 37.52 -27.81
C SER A 396 -9.41 36.88 -28.61
N ASP A 397 -9.88 37.57 -29.64
CA ASP A 397 -10.89 37.08 -30.59
C ASP A 397 -10.31 36.15 -31.68
N LYS A 398 -9.01 35.83 -31.57
CA LYS A 398 -8.37 34.87 -32.49
C LYS A 398 -8.96 33.47 -32.44
N GLY A 399 -10.04 33.31 -31.70
CA GLY A 399 -10.75 32.06 -31.52
C GLY A 399 -12.00 31.86 -32.34
N ALA A 400 -12.49 32.85 -33.10
CA ALA A 400 -13.72 32.70 -33.87
C ALA A 400 -13.45 32.45 -35.33
N CYS A 401 -13.10 31.28 -35.66
CA CYS A 401 -12.83 30.94 -37.03
C CYS A 401 -13.87 30.00 -37.62
N LEU A 402 -14.36 30.33 -38.82
CA LEU A 402 -15.09 29.36 -39.65
C LEU A 402 -14.16 28.36 -40.31
N HIS A 403 -12.84 28.37 -39.93
CA HIS A 403 -11.77 27.48 -40.36
C HIS A 403 -11.48 27.49 -41.87
N THR A 404 -12.10 28.35 -42.66
CA THR A 404 -12.05 28.29 -44.13
C THR A 404 -10.98 29.18 -44.74
N ASP A 405 -10.50 30.22 -44.03
CA ASP A 405 -9.65 31.28 -44.66
C ASP A 405 -8.34 31.57 -43.94
N TYR A 406 -7.96 30.79 -42.95
CA TYR A 406 -6.78 31.05 -42.14
C TYR A 406 -5.85 29.84 -42.08
N GLY A 407 -4.55 30.08 -42.14
CA GLY A 407 -3.56 29.02 -42.05
C GLY A 407 -3.76 28.12 -40.83
N THR A 408 -3.37 26.87 -40.98
CA THR A 408 -3.41 25.89 -39.88
C THR A 408 -2.04 25.73 -39.28
N THR A 409 -1.98 25.51 -37.98
CA THR A 409 -0.77 25.07 -37.25
C THR A 409 -1.00 23.66 -36.71
N GLU A 410 0.03 22.88 -36.63
CA GLU A 410 -0.05 21.55 -36.04
C GLU A 410 0.48 21.60 -34.59
N ARG A 411 -0.31 21.08 -33.65
CA ARG A 411 0.14 20.78 -32.29
C ARG A 411 0.32 19.29 -32.17
N THR A 412 1.55 18.86 -31.99
CA THR A 412 1.85 17.46 -31.77
C THR A 412 1.92 17.15 -30.28
N VAL A 413 1.05 16.28 -29.83
CA VAL A 413 1.21 15.56 -28.58
C VAL A 413 1.94 14.28 -28.93
N PRO A 414 3.22 14.14 -28.59
CA PRO A 414 3.99 12.99 -29.00
C PRO A 414 3.42 11.71 -28.42
N ALA A 415 3.39 10.66 -29.24
CA ALA A 415 3.09 9.33 -28.74
C ALA A 415 4.19 8.89 -27.77
N THR A 416 3.79 8.28 -26.69
CA THR A 416 4.71 7.57 -25.82
C THR A 416 4.70 6.09 -26.16
N CYS A 417 5.53 5.32 -25.51
CA CYS A 417 5.59 3.88 -25.74
C CYS A 417 4.26 3.16 -25.48
N GLY A 418 3.46 3.61 -24.50
CA GLY A 418 2.19 2.97 -24.13
C GLY A 418 0.95 3.79 -24.47
N LYS A 419 1.09 5.05 -24.86
CA LYS A 419 -0.05 5.93 -25.15
C LYS A 419 0.05 6.47 -26.57
N ALA A 420 -1.08 6.43 -27.27
CA ALA A 420 -1.19 7.10 -28.57
C ALA A 420 -0.94 8.59 -28.36
N GLY A 421 -0.14 9.17 -29.25
CA GLY A 421 -0.05 10.61 -29.41
C GLY A 421 -1.13 11.10 -30.35
N ARG A 422 -1.14 12.39 -30.59
CA ARG A 422 -2.01 12.99 -31.59
C ARG A 422 -1.33 14.18 -32.25
N VAL A 423 -1.72 14.43 -33.46
CA VAL A 423 -1.46 15.69 -34.13
C VAL A 423 -2.79 16.39 -34.30
N ASP A 424 -2.94 17.47 -33.57
CA ASP A 424 -4.10 18.33 -33.69
C ASP A 424 -3.81 19.38 -34.76
N THR A 425 -4.59 19.43 -35.84
CA THR A 425 -4.57 20.55 -36.76
C THR A 425 -5.38 21.68 -36.13
N ILE A 426 -4.70 22.76 -35.85
CA ILE A 426 -5.26 23.90 -35.12
C ILE A 426 -5.46 25.05 -36.09
N CYS A 427 -6.59 25.69 -36.06
CA CYS A 427 -6.81 26.92 -36.78
C CYS A 427 -5.84 28.02 -36.31
N GLY A 428 -5.07 28.59 -37.22
CA GLY A 428 -4.09 29.64 -36.93
C GLY A 428 -4.71 30.95 -36.41
N ASN A 429 -6.03 31.11 -36.56
CA ASN A 429 -6.74 32.29 -36.09
C ASN A 429 -7.42 32.09 -34.71
N CYS A 430 -8.11 30.95 -34.54
CA CYS A 430 -8.89 30.71 -33.31
C CYS A 430 -8.24 29.76 -32.33
N GLY A 431 -7.23 29.03 -32.75
CA GLY A 431 -6.64 28.00 -31.91
C GLY A 431 -7.52 26.73 -31.75
N GLU A 432 -8.68 26.66 -32.43
CA GLU A 432 -9.55 25.50 -32.35
C GLU A 432 -8.96 24.31 -33.10
N VAL A 433 -9.13 23.13 -32.53
CA VAL A 433 -8.72 21.88 -33.17
C VAL A 433 -9.71 21.55 -34.29
N ILE A 434 -9.28 21.71 -35.52
CA ILE A 434 -10.08 21.42 -36.73
C ILE A 434 -10.15 19.92 -37.00
N SER A 435 -9.06 19.24 -36.74
CA SER A 435 -8.96 17.80 -36.91
C SER A 435 -7.87 17.23 -36.00
N THR A 436 -8.06 16.02 -35.56
CA THR A 436 -7.08 15.27 -34.77
C THR A 436 -6.69 14.03 -35.55
N ARG A 437 -5.39 13.83 -35.75
CA ARG A 437 -4.81 12.60 -36.31
C ARG A 437 -4.09 11.87 -35.20
N GLU A 438 -4.54 10.67 -34.88
CA GLU A 438 -3.87 9.83 -33.90
C GLU A 438 -2.48 9.40 -34.37
N LEU A 439 -1.52 9.43 -33.47
CA LEU A 439 -0.21 8.84 -33.64
C LEU A 439 -0.20 7.55 -32.83
N PRO A 440 0.04 6.40 -33.44
CA PRO A 440 0.08 5.15 -32.70
C PRO A 440 1.14 5.21 -31.59
N PRO A 441 0.93 4.52 -30.46
CA PRO A 441 1.95 4.39 -29.45
C PRO A 441 3.26 3.91 -30.07
N THR A 442 4.38 4.42 -29.62
CA THR A 442 5.69 4.06 -30.19
C THR A 442 6.06 2.61 -29.96
N GLY A 443 5.44 1.97 -28.96
CA GLY A 443 5.71 0.58 -28.58
C GLY A 443 7.11 0.33 -28.01
N ALA A 444 7.99 1.31 -28.15
CA ALA A 444 9.37 1.22 -27.67
C ALA A 444 9.46 1.65 -26.21
N HIS A 445 9.15 0.72 -25.32
CA HIS A 445 9.27 1.00 -23.88
C HIS A 445 10.73 1.01 -23.44
N ASP A 446 11.11 2.02 -22.69
CA ASP A 446 12.36 2.06 -21.95
C ASP A 446 12.14 1.47 -20.55
N TRP A 447 12.29 0.17 -20.47
CA TRP A 447 12.13 -0.60 -19.23
C TRP A 447 13.39 -0.42 -18.37
N GLY A 448 13.37 0.41 -17.39
CA GLY A 448 14.48 0.52 -16.43
C GLY A 448 15.02 -0.83 -15.92
N ASN A 449 15.89 -0.81 -14.96
CA ASN A 449 16.59 -2.02 -14.46
C ASN A 449 15.67 -3.03 -13.74
N GLY A 450 14.38 -2.71 -13.58
CA GLY A 450 13.41 -3.53 -12.86
C GLY A 450 13.71 -3.61 -11.35
N VAL A 451 12.67 -3.66 -10.56
CA VAL A 451 12.75 -3.83 -9.10
C VAL A 451 12.17 -5.19 -8.75
N VAL A 452 12.86 -5.94 -7.89
CA VAL A 452 12.31 -7.19 -7.36
C VAL A 452 11.21 -6.82 -6.36
N THR A 453 9.96 -6.97 -6.77
CA THR A 453 8.77 -6.70 -5.95
C THR A 453 8.40 -7.88 -5.07
N THR A 454 8.74 -9.08 -5.53
CA THR A 454 8.65 -10.29 -4.72
C THR A 454 9.94 -11.08 -4.90
N ALA A 455 10.69 -11.24 -3.82
CA ALA A 455 11.90 -12.03 -3.88
C ALA A 455 11.55 -13.52 -4.07
N PRO A 456 12.27 -14.24 -4.97
CA PRO A 456 12.08 -15.67 -5.08
C PRO A 456 12.53 -16.37 -3.79
N THR A 457 11.78 -17.36 -3.40
CA THR A 457 12.17 -18.29 -2.33
C THR A 457 12.69 -19.58 -2.93
N GLU A 458 13.04 -20.50 -2.09
CA GLU A 458 13.51 -21.81 -2.52
C GLU A 458 12.46 -22.59 -3.33
N THR A 459 11.18 -22.38 -3.04
CA THR A 459 10.06 -23.12 -3.62
C THR A 459 9.09 -22.26 -4.41
N THR A 460 9.06 -20.96 -4.20
CA THR A 460 8.15 -20.05 -4.88
C THR A 460 8.91 -19.10 -5.79
N PRO A 461 8.45 -18.91 -7.02
CA PRO A 461 9.01 -17.89 -7.90
C PRO A 461 8.84 -16.49 -7.32
N GLY A 462 9.81 -15.64 -7.59
CA GLY A 462 9.72 -14.21 -7.33
C GLY A 462 9.17 -13.46 -8.54
N VAL A 463 8.98 -12.17 -8.37
CA VAL A 463 8.54 -11.25 -9.41
C VAL A 463 9.49 -10.06 -9.47
N ARG A 464 9.95 -9.75 -10.67
CA ARG A 464 10.61 -8.49 -10.98
C ARG A 464 9.68 -7.64 -11.81
N THR A 465 9.44 -6.45 -11.34
CA THR A 465 8.60 -5.46 -12.00
C THR A 465 9.49 -4.44 -12.70
N TYR A 466 9.26 -4.26 -13.97
CA TYR A 466 9.90 -3.23 -14.78
C TYR A 466 8.88 -2.12 -15.00
N THR A 467 9.29 -0.92 -14.75
CA THR A 467 8.49 0.27 -15.04
C THR A 467 9.10 0.99 -16.21
N CYS A 468 8.31 1.30 -17.20
CA CYS A 468 8.76 2.15 -18.29
C CYS A 468 9.03 3.56 -17.77
N THR A 469 10.25 4.08 -17.99
CA THR A 469 10.65 5.41 -17.53
C THR A 469 9.90 6.55 -18.22
N VAL A 470 9.26 6.26 -19.36
CA VAL A 470 8.58 7.25 -20.20
C VAL A 470 7.07 7.27 -19.97
N CYS A 471 6.41 6.12 -19.84
CA CYS A 471 4.95 6.05 -19.76
C CYS A 471 4.42 5.48 -18.44
N GLY A 472 5.31 4.97 -17.59
CA GLY A 472 4.91 4.34 -16.33
C GLY A 472 4.30 2.95 -16.49
N ASP A 473 4.26 2.38 -17.71
CA ASP A 473 3.76 1.01 -17.91
C ASP A 473 4.57 0.00 -17.12
N ILE A 474 3.87 -1.04 -16.67
CA ILE A 474 4.49 -2.13 -15.91
C ILE A 474 4.62 -3.37 -16.81
N ARG A 475 5.74 -4.04 -16.66
CA ARG A 475 5.96 -5.40 -17.15
C ARG A 475 6.51 -6.24 -16.01
N GLU A 476 5.92 -7.36 -15.78
CA GLU A 476 6.40 -8.31 -14.79
C GLU A 476 7.18 -9.45 -15.43
N GLU A 477 8.25 -9.84 -14.76
CA GLU A 477 9.06 -10.99 -15.10
C GLU A 477 9.09 -11.92 -13.90
N THR A 478 8.75 -13.18 -14.14
CA THR A 478 8.86 -14.20 -13.11
C THR A 478 10.33 -14.56 -12.89
N ILE A 479 10.81 -14.39 -11.68
CA ILE A 479 12.12 -14.86 -11.25
C ILE A 479 11.93 -16.31 -10.79
N PRO A 480 12.59 -17.29 -11.43
CA PRO A 480 12.46 -18.68 -10.99
C PRO A 480 12.78 -18.83 -9.50
N ALA A 481 12.07 -19.75 -8.84
CA ALA A 481 12.44 -20.16 -7.49
C ALA A 481 13.90 -20.59 -7.47
N THR A 482 14.61 -20.27 -6.41
CA THR A 482 16.06 -20.48 -6.35
C THR A 482 16.43 -21.95 -6.42
N GLY A 483 15.52 -22.86 -6.04
CA GLY A 483 15.73 -24.30 -6.04
C GLY A 483 16.87 -24.77 -5.12
N ALA A 484 17.60 -23.82 -4.57
CA ALA A 484 18.77 -24.08 -3.73
C ALA A 484 18.35 -24.10 -2.27
N HIS A 485 18.06 -25.26 -1.76
CA HIS A 485 17.80 -25.43 -0.34
C HIS A 485 19.10 -25.32 0.46
N ASP A 486 19.12 -24.42 1.44
CA ASP A 486 20.20 -24.33 2.44
C ASP A 486 19.87 -25.30 3.59
N TYR A 487 20.18 -26.57 3.36
CA TYR A 487 19.99 -27.60 4.36
C TYR A 487 21.00 -27.50 5.49
N ARG A 488 20.55 -27.16 6.67
CA ARG A 488 21.34 -27.12 7.90
C ARG A 488 21.12 -28.39 8.71
N PHE A 489 22.20 -28.94 9.26
CA PHE A 489 22.11 -30.06 10.19
C PHE A 489 21.19 -29.67 11.37
N THR A 490 20.22 -30.52 11.67
CA THR A 490 19.27 -30.30 12.76
C THR A 490 19.50 -31.22 13.93
N LYS A 491 19.60 -32.50 13.65
CA LYS A 491 19.87 -33.52 14.68
C LYS A 491 20.23 -34.85 14.05
N THR A 492 20.95 -35.65 14.82
CA THR A 492 21.14 -37.07 14.52
C THR A 492 20.02 -37.87 15.17
N VAL A 493 19.38 -38.73 14.41
CA VAL A 493 18.46 -39.76 14.89
C VAL A 493 19.23 -41.08 14.94
N ALA A 494 19.49 -41.55 16.13
CA ALA A 494 20.21 -42.82 16.31
C ALA A 494 19.32 -43.98 15.82
N PRO A 495 19.92 -45.05 15.27
CA PRO A 495 19.18 -46.23 14.86
C PRO A 495 18.58 -46.90 16.11
N THR A 496 17.38 -47.41 15.92
CA THR A 496 16.72 -48.32 16.88
C THR A 496 16.95 -49.77 16.49
N CYS A 497 16.34 -50.66 17.21
CA CYS A 497 16.44 -52.08 16.86
C CYS A 497 15.84 -52.38 15.50
N THR A 498 14.79 -51.64 15.09
CA THR A 498 14.01 -51.89 13.87
C THR A 498 14.20 -50.82 12.82
N ASP A 499 14.52 -49.60 13.21
CA ASP A 499 14.63 -48.47 12.31
C ASP A 499 16.06 -47.99 12.18
N GLY A 500 16.47 -47.69 10.97
CA GLY A 500 17.78 -47.11 10.67
C GLY A 500 17.91 -45.70 11.21
N GLY A 501 19.13 -45.34 11.60
CA GLY A 501 19.46 -44.00 12.00
C GLY A 501 19.72 -43.10 10.79
N TYR A 502 19.68 -41.80 11.02
CA TYR A 502 20.00 -40.80 10.00
C TYR A 502 20.30 -39.45 10.61
N ASP A 503 20.96 -38.62 9.85
CA ASP A 503 21.09 -37.21 10.16
C ASP A 503 19.98 -36.45 9.45
N LEU A 504 19.20 -35.71 10.22
CA LEU A 504 18.14 -34.85 9.71
C LEU A 504 18.75 -33.48 9.42
N TYR A 505 18.56 -33.05 8.19
CA TYR A 505 18.86 -31.69 7.75
C TYR A 505 17.56 -30.97 7.46
N THR A 506 17.44 -29.74 7.88
CA THR A 506 16.28 -28.88 7.62
C THR A 506 16.72 -27.66 6.85
N CYS A 507 16.01 -27.34 5.79
CA CYS A 507 16.24 -26.11 5.06
C CYS A 507 15.89 -24.92 5.93
N SER A 508 16.83 -23.97 6.04
CA SER A 508 16.67 -22.77 6.87
C SER A 508 15.59 -21.81 6.34
N GLY A 509 15.27 -21.88 5.06
CA GLY A 509 14.30 -20.99 4.42
C GLY A 509 12.87 -21.54 4.36
N CYS A 510 12.70 -22.80 3.92
CA CYS A 510 11.35 -23.37 3.68
C CYS A 510 10.94 -24.46 4.67
N GLY A 511 11.85 -24.90 5.55
CA GLY A 511 11.57 -25.97 6.50
C GLY A 511 11.53 -27.39 5.89
N ALA A 512 11.81 -27.55 4.60
CA ALA A 512 11.91 -28.88 3.99
C ALA A 512 13.00 -29.71 4.69
N THR A 513 12.76 -30.99 4.84
CA THR A 513 13.69 -31.87 5.53
C THR A 513 14.29 -32.90 4.59
N GLU A 514 15.56 -33.19 4.78
CA GLU A 514 16.29 -34.22 4.08
C GLU A 514 17.01 -35.12 5.08
N ARG A 515 17.02 -36.43 4.84
CA ARG A 515 17.75 -37.41 5.64
C ARG A 515 19.05 -37.77 4.92
N ARG A 516 20.15 -37.62 5.61
CA ARG A 516 21.51 -38.00 5.11
C ARG A 516 22.18 -38.96 6.07
N ASN A 517 23.28 -39.53 5.66
CA ASN A 517 24.08 -40.44 6.49
C ASN A 517 23.22 -41.56 7.11
N LEU A 518 22.42 -42.21 6.25
CA LEU A 518 21.55 -43.32 6.65
C LEU A 518 22.43 -44.46 7.21
N THR A 519 22.01 -44.97 8.35
CA THR A 519 22.62 -46.15 8.96
C THR A 519 21.55 -47.22 9.12
N ASP A 520 21.96 -48.48 9.02
CA ASP A 520 21.05 -49.59 9.21
C ASP A 520 20.51 -49.64 10.64
N ALA A 521 19.37 -50.30 10.81
CA ALA A 521 18.82 -50.63 12.12
C ALA A 521 19.84 -51.45 12.95
N ALA A 522 19.90 -51.13 14.21
CA ALA A 522 20.88 -51.75 15.10
C ALA A 522 20.67 -53.26 15.33
N GLY A 523 19.48 -53.73 14.90
CA GLY A 523 19.06 -55.10 15.15
C GLY A 523 18.74 -55.35 16.63
N HIS A 524 18.09 -56.46 16.87
CA HIS A 524 17.75 -56.87 18.23
C HIS A 524 18.94 -57.59 18.89
N LYS A 525 19.27 -57.12 20.09
CA LYS A 525 20.19 -57.80 21.00
C LYS A 525 19.39 -58.62 21.98
N TRP A 526 19.19 -59.91 21.65
CA TRP A 526 18.46 -60.82 22.50
C TRP A 526 19.23 -61.20 23.75
N ASP A 527 18.58 -61.29 24.88
CA ASP A 527 19.13 -61.77 26.16
C ASP A 527 19.33 -63.31 26.10
N GLY A 528 19.78 -63.90 27.20
CA GLY A 528 19.97 -65.36 27.32
C GLY A 528 18.66 -66.15 27.31
N GLY A 529 17.53 -65.50 27.20
CA GLY A 529 16.20 -66.08 27.21
C GLY A 529 15.79 -66.69 28.53
N THR A 530 14.58 -66.44 28.93
CA THR A 530 13.96 -67.02 30.16
C THR A 530 12.96 -68.08 29.72
N VAL A 531 13.01 -69.21 30.36
CA VAL A 531 11.98 -70.27 30.16
C VAL A 531 10.67 -69.81 30.74
N THR A 532 9.73 -69.45 29.88
CA THR A 532 8.39 -68.97 30.25
C THR A 532 7.39 -70.08 30.38
N THR A 533 7.66 -71.21 29.75
CA THR A 533 6.87 -72.43 29.95
C THR A 533 7.85 -73.57 30.01
N ALA A 534 7.85 -74.28 31.14
CA ALA A 534 8.69 -75.47 31.29
C ALA A 534 8.22 -76.60 30.36
N PRO A 535 9.14 -77.40 29.76
CA PRO A 535 8.73 -78.55 28.95
C PRO A 535 8.12 -79.64 29.87
N THR A 536 7.13 -80.33 29.37
CA THR A 536 6.57 -81.56 29.98
C THR A 536 6.94 -82.78 29.11
N GLU A 537 6.56 -83.95 29.55
CA GLU A 537 6.84 -85.14 28.79
C GLU A 537 6.19 -85.18 27.40
N THR A 538 5.16 -84.39 27.19
CA THR A 538 4.36 -84.42 25.95
C THR A 538 4.29 -83.08 25.24
N THR A 539 4.74 -81.97 25.85
CA THR A 539 4.70 -80.61 25.28
C THR A 539 6.03 -79.88 25.37
N PRO A 540 6.51 -79.29 24.27
CA PRO A 540 7.72 -78.50 24.29
C PRO A 540 7.55 -77.29 25.20
N GLY A 541 8.61 -76.93 25.91
CA GLY A 541 8.67 -75.68 26.67
C GLY A 541 8.90 -74.50 25.77
N VAL A 542 8.62 -73.33 26.26
CA VAL A 542 8.84 -72.06 25.56
C VAL A 542 9.91 -71.26 26.29
N ARG A 543 10.89 -70.81 25.54
CA ARG A 543 11.90 -69.88 26.03
C ARG A 543 11.67 -68.55 25.32
N THR A 544 11.42 -67.54 26.08
CA THR A 544 11.23 -66.17 25.56
C THR A 544 12.54 -65.41 25.67
N PHE A 545 12.96 -64.87 24.58
CA PHE A 545 14.11 -63.95 24.50
C PHE A 545 13.60 -62.50 24.47
N THR A 546 14.19 -61.65 25.27
CA THR A 546 13.83 -60.24 25.30
C THR A 546 15.00 -59.44 24.75
N CYS A 547 14.70 -58.54 23.85
CA CYS A 547 15.72 -57.61 23.39
C CYS A 547 16.16 -56.70 24.54
N THR A 548 17.44 -56.72 24.87
CA THR A 548 18.03 -55.91 25.97
C THR A 548 18.00 -54.41 25.71
N VAL A 549 17.66 -54.01 24.47
CA VAL A 549 17.67 -52.62 24.04
C VAL A 549 16.24 -52.06 23.96
N CYS A 550 15.27 -52.77 23.35
CA CYS A 550 13.90 -52.26 23.11
C CYS A 550 12.81 -53.02 23.89
N GLY A 551 13.15 -54.07 24.59
CA GLY A 551 12.21 -54.86 25.38
C GLY A 551 11.27 -55.77 24.59
N GLN A 552 11.41 -55.85 23.29
CA GLN A 552 10.59 -56.75 22.46
C GLN A 552 10.97 -58.20 22.78
N THR A 553 9.96 -59.06 22.86
CA THR A 553 10.10 -60.48 23.17
C THR A 553 9.84 -61.38 21.97
#